data_88288ac0732aa6a97f133cac8173fb75
#
_entry.id   88288ac0732aa6a97f133cac8173fb75
#
_cell.length_a   1.000
_cell.length_b   1.000
_cell.length_c   1.000
_cell.angle_alpha   90.00
_cell.angle_beta   90.00
_cell.angle_gamma   90.00
#
_symmetry.space_group_name_H-M   'P 1'
#
loop_
_entity.id
_entity.type
_entity.pdbx_description
1 polymer ?
#
loop_
_entity_poly.entity_id
_entity_poly.type
_entity_poly.pdbx_seq_one_letter_code
_entity_poly.pdbx_strand_id
1 'polypeptide(L)'
;MDTRGRLVDVLALPGFVAEDDGNWIGYLSYENRAGDIEIVVLEALLEGRGVASALLARCAREALSEAARRLWLLTSNDNTPALRFYQRRGFVLVAVHRDAITHARASLKPEIPLTGKDDIPLRDEIELELPHATWPEFIERYAWPAS
;
A
#
# COMPACT_ATOMS: atom_id res chain seq x y z
N MET A 1 3.83 -3.73 12.36
CA MET A 1 4.05 -2.69 11.35
C MET A 1 3.49 -1.36 11.84
N ASP A 2 4.19 -0.29 11.54
CA ASP A 2 3.76 1.05 11.91
C ASP A 2 2.93 1.67 10.81
N THR A 3 1.87 2.36 11.19
CA THR A 3 1.12 3.19 10.27
C THR A 3 0.57 4.39 11.04
N ARG A 4 0.94 5.59 10.60
CA ARG A 4 0.57 6.87 11.23
C ARG A 4 0.82 6.88 12.73
N GLY A 5 1.98 6.36 13.16
CA GLY A 5 2.39 6.31 14.56
C GLY A 5 1.74 5.21 15.38
N ARG A 6 1.00 4.27 14.76
CA ARG A 6 0.41 3.12 15.42
C ARG A 6 1.14 1.84 15.04
N LEU A 7 1.17 0.89 15.96
CA LEU A 7 1.57 -0.48 15.65
C LEU A 7 0.34 -1.23 15.16
N VAL A 8 0.50 -1.98 14.07
CA VAL A 8 -0.56 -2.79 13.48
C VAL A 8 -0.08 -4.23 13.40
N ASP A 9 -0.90 -5.16 13.90
CA ASP A 9 -0.64 -6.59 13.74
C ASP A 9 -1.08 -7.02 12.35
N VAL A 10 -0.13 -7.12 11.44
CA VAL A 10 -0.37 -7.44 10.03
C VAL A 10 -1.01 -8.81 9.87
N LEU A 11 -0.70 -9.77 10.77
CA LEU A 11 -1.24 -11.13 10.69
C LEU A 11 -2.74 -11.18 11.01
N ALA A 12 -3.26 -10.17 11.72
CA ALA A 12 -4.67 -10.09 12.07
C ALA A 12 -5.50 -9.33 11.02
N LEU A 13 -4.86 -8.77 9.99
CA LEU A 13 -5.57 -7.98 8.98
C LEU A 13 -6.15 -8.85 7.87
N PRO A 14 -7.30 -8.47 7.32
CA PRO A 14 -7.79 -9.11 6.10
C PRO A 14 -6.87 -8.81 4.92
N GLY A 15 -6.94 -9.64 3.90
CA GLY A 15 -6.09 -9.43 2.74
C GLY A 15 -6.36 -10.43 1.63
N PHE A 16 -5.50 -10.37 0.63
CA PHE A 16 -5.57 -11.21 -0.56
C PHE A 16 -4.20 -11.80 -0.85
N VAL A 17 -4.21 -13.02 -1.35
CA VAL A 17 -3.00 -13.72 -1.77
C VAL A 17 -3.10 -13.99 -3.25
N ALA A 18 -2.02 -13.74 -3.97
CA ALA A 18 -1.88 -14.15 -5.37
C ALA A 18 -1.12 -15.48 -5.40
N GLU A 19 -1.67 -16.45 -6.10
CA GLU A 19 -1.08 -17.79 -6.21
C GLU A 19 -0.88 -18.16 -7.67
N ASP A 20 0.17 -18.93 -7.92
CA ASP A 20 0.46 -19.51 -9.22
C ASP A 20 0.93 -20.94 -8.99
N ASP A 21 0.19 -21.94 -9.52
CA ASP A 21 0.46 -23.37 -9.33
C ASP A 21 0.64 -23.73 -7.86
N GLY A 22 -0.21 -23.16 -6.98
CA GLY A 22 -0.19 -23.43 -5.56
C GLY A 22 0.88 -22.68 -4.78
N ASN A 23 1.70 -21.88 -5.45
CA ASN A 23 2.73 -21.07 -4.79
C ASN A 23 2.25 -19.64 -4.61
N TRP A 24 2.53 -19.07 -3.45
CA TRP A 24 2.25 -17.67 -3.18
C TRP A 24 3.23 -16.80 -3.95
N ILE A 25 2.72 -15.90 -4.77
CA ILE A 25 3.56 -14.98 -5.55
C ILE A 25 3.35 -13.52 -5.16
N GLY A 26 2.47 -13.27 -4.23
CA GLY A 26 2.27 -11.94 -3.67
C GLY A 26 1.12 -11.90 -2.69
N TYR A 27 1.03 -10.82 -1.93
CA TYR A 27 -0.08 -10.63 -1.01
C TYR A 27 -0.30 -9.15 -0.74
N LEU A 28 -1.52 -8.83 -0.29
CA LEU A 28 -1.92 -7.50 0.13
C LEU A 28 -2.74 -7.64 1.41
N SER A 29 -2.42 -6.80 2.40
CA SER A 29 -3.22 -6.69 3.62
C SER A 29 -3.78 -5.28 3.74
N TYR A 30 -4.98 -5.16 4.26
CA TYR A 30 -5.63 -3.87 4.41
C TYR A 30 -6.40 -3.79 5.72
N GLU A 31 -6.76 -2.58 6.10
CA GLU A 31 -7.59 -2.32 7.26
C GLU A 31 -8.71 -1.37 6.86
N ASN A 32 -9.96 -1.74 7.15
CA ASN A 32 -11.10 -0.87 6.90
C ASN A 32 -11.52 -0.22 8.21
N ARG A 33 -11.34 1.09 8.30
CA ARG A 33 -11.78 1.87 9.46
C ARG A 33 -12.89 2.81 9.05
N ALA A 34 -14.12 2.40 9.36
CA ALA A 34 -15.31 3.22 9.11
C ALA A 34 -15.43 3.69 7.65
N GLY A 35 -15.07 2.84 6.70
CA GLY A 35 -15.16 3.13 5.28
C GLY A 35 -13.88 3.69 4.66
N ASP A 36 -12.85 3.91 5.45
CA ASP A 36 -11.53 4.31 4.94
C ASP A 36 -10.65 3.06 4.93
N ILE A 37 -10.36 2.56 3.74
CA ILE A 37 -9.52 1.38 3.58
C ILE A 37 -8.08 1.80 3.37
N GLU A 38 -7.23 1.39 4.30
CA GLU A 38 -5.79 1.59 4.19
C GLU A 38 -5.13 0.31 3.73
N ILE A 39 -4.35 0.39 2.64
CA ILE A 39 -3.48 -0.71 2.23
C ILE A 39 -2.26 -0.67 3.13
N VAL A 40 -2.08 -1.71 3.96
CA VAL A 40 -1.02 -1.75 4.96
C VAL A 40 0.23 -2.45 4.42
N VAL A 41 0.04 -3.57 3.73
CA VAL A 41 1.13 -4.33 3.11
C VAL A 41 0.79 -4.63 1.67
N LEU A 42 1.75 -4.44 0.80
CA LEU A 42 1.66 -4.89 -0.59
C LEU A 42 3.02 -5.47 -0.98
N GLU A 43 3.04 -6.75 -1.31
CA GLU A 43 4.26 -7.46 -1.64
C GLU A 43 4.05 -8.30 -2.88
N ALA A 44 4.93 -8.14 -3.87
CA ALA A 44 4.97 -9.00 -5.04
C ALA A 44 6.29 -9.77 -4.99
N LEU A 45 6.20 -11.09 -4.94
CA LEU A 45 7.38 -11.96 -4.86
C LEU A 45 8.01 -12.21 -6.23
N LEU A 46 7.23 -11.96 -7.31
CA LEU A 46 7.71 -12.04 -8.69
C LEU A 46 7.48 -10.69 -9.34
N GLU A 47 8.55 -10.08 -9.81
CA GLU A 47 8.48 -8.80 -10.50
C GLU A 47 8.11 -8.98 -11.98
N GLY A 48 7.53 -7.94 -12.57
CA GLY A 48 7.24 -7.88 -14.00
C GLY A 48 6.06 -8.69 -14.47
N ARG A 49 5.26 -9.27 -13.56
CA ARG A 49 4.10 -10.08 -13.90
C ARG A 49 2.76 -9.43 -13.56
N GLY A 50 2.78 -8.19 -13.11
CA GLY A 50 1.55 -7.48 -12.79
C GLY A 50 0.88 -7.93 -11.49
N VAL A 51 1.59 -8.65 -10.62
CA VAL A 51 1.02 -9.20 -9.38
C VAL A 51 0.57 -8.08 -8.45
N ALA A 52 1.41 -7.09 -8.21
CA ALA A 52 1.06 -5.99 -7.33
C ALA A 52 -0.14 -5.20 -7.86
N SER A 53 -0.16 -4.94 -9.18
CA SER A 53 -1.29 -4.23 -9.79
C SER A 53 -2.60 -5.01 -9.67
N ALA A 54 -2.54 -6.34 -9.85
CA ALA A 54 -3.70 -7.20 -9.71
C ALA A 54 -4.22 -7.23 -8.27
N LEU A 55 -3.31 -7.26 -7.29
CA LEU A 55 -3.69 -7.21 -5.88
C LEU A 55 -4.36 -5.89 -5.54
N LEU A 56 -3.84 -4.77 -6.05
CA LEU A 56 -4.46 -3.46 -5.88
C LEU A 56 -5.86 -3.43 -6.50
N ALA A 57 -6.02 -3.99 -7.70
CA ALA A 57 -7.33 -4.06 -8.36
C ALA A 57 -8.32 -4.88 -7.54
N ARG A 58 -7.86 -5.99 -6.97
CA ARG A 58 -8.72 -6.81 -6.11
C ARG A 58 -9.14 -6.05 -4.85
N CYS A 59 -8.22 -5.28 -4.27
CA CYS A 59 -8.53 -4.46 -3.10
C CYS A 59 -9.53 -3.35 -3.46
N ALA A 60 -9.38 -2.72 -4.62
CA ALA A 60 -10.34 -1.72 -5.09
C ALA A 60 -11.72 -2.31 -5.30
N ARG A 61 -11.80 -3.55 -5.80
CA ARG A 61 -13.07 -4.26 -5.95
C ARG A 61 -13.72 -4.50 -4.59
N GLU A 62 -12.93 -4.90 -3.60
CA GLU A 62 -13.42 -5.09 -2.24
C GLU A 62 -13.93 -3.76 -1.67
N ALA A 63 -13.22 -2.67 -1.92
CA ALA A 63 -13.62 -1.34 -1.49
C ALA A 63 -14.97 -0.94 -2.07
N LEU A 64 -15.20 -1.21 -3.35
CA LEU A 64 -16.52 -0.98 -3.97
C LEU A 64 -17.59 -1.84 -3.32
N SER A 65 -17.30 -3.12 -3.11
CA SER A 65 -18.24 -4.08 -2.51
C SER A 65 -18.66 -3.65 -1.11
N GLU A 66 -17.74 -3.08 -0.35
CA GLU A 66 -18.00 -2.62 1.03
C GLU A 66 -18.52 -1.18 1.09
N ALA A 67 -18.77 -0.57 -0.06
CA ALA A 67 -19.18 0.84 -0.15
C ALA A 67 -18.21 1.76 0.59
N ALA A 68 -16.92 1.48 0.51
CA ALA A 68 -15.90 2.29 1.14
C ALA A 68 -15.83 3.67 0.48
N ARG A 69 -15.41 4.66 1.28
CA ARG A 69 -15.28 6.03 0.81
C ARG A 69 -13.89 6.31 0.27
N ARG A 70 -12.90 5.60 0.78
CA ARG A 70 -11.51 5.93 0.55
C ARG A 70 -10.64 4.68 0.44
N LEU A 71 -9.68 4.73 -0.48
CA LEU A 71 -8.64 3.71 -0.62
C LEU A 71 -7.30 4.43 -0.67
N TRP A 72 -6.45 4.19 0.33
CA TRP A 72 -5.24 4.99 0.51
C TRP A 72 -4.11 4.17 1.11
N LEU A 73 -2.92 4.73 1.11
CA LEU A 73 -1.74 4.08 1.68
C LEU A 73 -0.72 5.11 2.13
N LEU A 74 0.24 4.63 2.92
CA LEU A 74 1.42 5.38 3.31
C LEU A 74 2.66 4.69 2.75
N THR A 75 3.62 5.48 2.33
CA THR A 75 4.94 4.99 1.98
C THR A 75 5.99 5.95 2.52
N SER A 76 7.22 5.45 2.72
CA SER A 76 8.29 6.30 3.24
C SER A 76 8.86 7.19 2.15
N ASN A 77 9.42 8.34 2.56
CA ASN A 77 9.95 9.33 1.63
C ASN A 77 11.11 8.84 0.78
N ASP A 78 11.83 7.83 1.24
CA ASP A 78 12.95 7.23 0.51
C ASP A 78 12.50 6.24 -0.58
N ASN A 79 11.26 5.77 -0.50
CA ASN A 79 10.77 4.73 -1.40
C ASN A 79 10.31 5.32 -2.73
N THR A 80 11.27 5.87 -3.48
CA THR A 80 10.98 6.49 -4.77
C THR A 80 10.45 5.51 -5.82
N PRO A 81 10.87 4.23 -5.83
CA PRO A 81 10.22 3.25 -6.71
C PRO A 81 8.74 3.08 -6.44
N ALA A 82 8.33 3.04 -5.17
CA ALA A 82 6.91 2.94 -4.80
C ALA A 82 6.15 4.20 -5.20
N LEU A 83 6.71 5.37 -4.96
CA LEU A 83 6.08 6.63 -5.35
C LEU A 83 5.82 6.68 -6.86
N ARG A 84 6.78 6.22 -7.66
CA ARG A 84 6.61 6.12 -9.10
C ARG A 84 5.55 5.09 -9.47
N PHE A 85 5.60 3.92 -8.85
CA PHE A 85 4.68 2.82 -9.12
C PHE A 85 3.22 3.26 -8.91
N TYR A 86 2.93 3.86 -7.77
CA TYR A 86 1.56 4.25 -7.44
C TYR A 86 1.06 5.40 -8.29
N GLN A 87 1.88 6.43 -8.49
CA GLN A 87 1.47 7.59 -9.28
C GLN A 87 1.22 7.23 -10.74
N ARG A 88 2.03 6.35 -11.30
CA ARG A 88 1.82 5.89 -12.67
C ARG A 88 0.49 5.13 -12.83
N ARG A 89 -0.05 4.62 -11.75
CA ARG A 89 -1.31 3.88 -11.74
C ARG A 89 -2.50 4.73 -11.32
N GLY A 90 -2.29 6.02 -11.13
CA GLY A 90 -3.38 6.94 -10.85
C GLY A 90 -3.59 7.28 -9.38
N PHE A 91 -2.75 6.76 -8.48
CA PHE A 91 -2.76 7.25 -7.10
C PHE A 91 -2.24 8.67 -7.08
N VAL A 92 -2.84 9.51 -6.24
CA VAL A 92 -2.43 10.91 -6.12
C VAL A 92 -1.84 11.16 -4.73
N LEU A 93 -0.90 12.11 -4.67
CA LEU A 93 -0.29 12.52 -3.41
C LEU A 93 -1.29 13.36 -2.63
N VAL A 94 -1.50 13.00 -1.37
CA VAL A 94 -2.47 13.69 -0.50
C VAL A 94 -1.76 14.53 0.53
N ALA A 95 -0.74 13.97 1.20
CA ALA A 95 -0.09 14.65 2.30
C ALA A 95 1.32 14.12 2.52
N VAL A 96 2.17 14.98 3.08
CA VAL A 96 3.46 14.58 3.65
C VAL A 96 3.34 14.70 5.15
N HIS A 97 3.53 13.58 5.84
CA HIS A 97 3.56 13.54 7.30
C HIS A 97 5.00 13.72 7.74
N ARG A 98 5.38 14.97 7.95
CA ARG A 98 6.77 15.34 8.29
C ARG A 98 7.18 14.68 9.59
N ASP A 99 8.38 14.13 9.57
CA ASP A 99 9.00 13.50 10.73
C ASP A 99 8.23 12.30 11.31
N ALA A 100 7.26 11.75 10.59
CA ALA A 100 6.49 10.60 11.08
C ALA A 100 7.41 9.41 11.39
N ILE A 101 8.37 9.13 10.52
CA ILE A 101 9.32 8.04 10.74
C ILE A 101 10.31 8.39 11.84
N THR A 102 10.74 9.64 11.91
CA THR A 102 11.60 10.10 13.00
C THR A 102 10.93 9.89 14.35
N HIS A 103 9.64 10.23 14.46
CA HIS A 103 8.86 9.99 15.68
C HIS A 103 8.69 8.51 15.97
N ALA A 104 8.38 7.69 14.95
CA ALA A 104 8.24 6.24 15.12
C ALA A 104 9.54 5.61 15.61
N ARG A 105 10.68 6.05 15.07
CA ARG A 105 12.00 5.57 15.50
C ARG A 105 12.25 5.90 16.96
N ALA A 106 11.89 7.09 17.38
CA ALA A 106 12.13 7.54 18.74
C ALA A 106 11.22 6.86 19.76
N SER A 107 9.99 6.55 19.40
CA SER A 107 8.95 6.12 20.35
C SER A 107 8.48 4.68 20.20
N LEU A 108 8.56 4.09 18.99
CA LEU A 108 7.98 2.78 18.71
C LEU A 108 9.02 1.76 18.24
N LYS A 109 9.91 2.15 17.33
CA LYS A 109 10.87 1.23 16.70
C LYS A 109 12.25 1.87 16.57
N PRO A 110 13.04 1.83 17.62
CA PRO A 110 14.39 2.42 17.59
C PRO A 110 15.29 1.82 16.49
N GLU A 111 14.99 0.60 16.03
CA GLU A 111 15.78 -0.10 15.01
C GLU A 111 15.58 0.45 13.59
N ILE A 112 14.62 1.34 13.35
CA ILE A 112 14.45 1.95 12.03
C ILE A 112 15.72 2.70 11.65
N PRO A 113 16.33 2.39 10.48
CA PRO A 113 17.58 3.05 10.09
C PRO A 113 17.39 4.55 9.85
N LEU A 114 18.45 5.30 10.00
CA LEU A 114 18.44 6.75 9.75
C LEU A 114 18.39 7.08 8.26
N THR A 115 18.93 6.20 7.43
CA THR A 115 19.03 6.39 5.99
C THR A 115 18.40 5.21 5.28
N GLY A 116 17.63 5.50 4.25
CA GLY A 116 16.95 4.49 3.46
C GLY A 116 17.54 4.31 2.08
N LYS A 117 16.68 4.04 1.10
CA LYS A 117 17.08 3.79 -0.28
C LYS A 117 17.82 5.01 -0.86
N ASP A 118 18.82 4.73 -1.66
CA ASP A 118 19.61 5.77 -2.36
C ASP A 118 20.19 6.82 -1.42
N ASP A 119 20.51 6.42 -0.19
CA ASP A 119 21.05 7.30 0.86
C ASP A 119 20.12 8.45 1.23
N ILE A 120 18.84 8.33 0.94
CA ILE A 120 17.85 9.35 1.31
C ILE A 120 17.55 9.22 2.80
N PRO A 121 17.64 10.32 3.57
CA PRO A 121 17.27 10.26 4.99
C PRO A 121 15.85 9.75 5.18
N LEU A 122 15.69 8.75 6.02
CA LEU A 122 14.41 8.11 6.28
C LEU A 122 13.70 8.86 7.40
N ARG A 123 12.74 9.69 7.04
CA ARG A 123 12.15 10.68 7.95
C ARG A 123 10.64 10.80 7.89
N ASP A 124 10.08 10.83 6.67
CA ASP A 124 8.69 11.22 6.45
C ASP A 124 7.87 10.08 5.87
N GLU A 125 6.56 10.10 6.15
CA GLU A 125 5.61 9.26 5.44
C GLU A 125 4.83 10.08 4.44
N ILE A 126 4.57 9.52 3.26
CA ILE A 126 3.81 10.15 2.20
C ILE A 126 2.51 9.39 2.03
N GLU A 127 1.42 10.12 2.06
CA GLU A 127 0.08 9.55 1.93
C GLU A 127 -0.40 9.70 0.50
N LEU A 128 -0.83 8.59 -0.11
CA LEU A 128 -1.38 8.56 -1.46
C LEU A 128 -2.78 7.94 -1.41
N GLU A 129 -3.61 8.32 -2.37
CA GLU A 129 -4.98 7.85 -2.44
C GLU A 129 -5.36 7.57 -3.88
N LEU A 130 -6.10 6.49 -4.11
CA LEU A 130 -6.70 6.23 -5.41
C LEU A 130 -8.07 6.93 -5.45
N PRO A 131 -8.26 7.94 -6.30
CA PRO A 131 -9.53 8.68 -6.34
C PRO A 131 -10.72 7.74 -6.56
N HIS A 132 -11.73 7.89 -5.74
CA HIS A 132 -12.91 7.02 -5.73
C HIS A 132 -13.53 6.85 -7.13
N ALA A 133 -13.66 7.93 -7.88
CA ALA A 133 -14.26 7.90 -9.20
C ALA A 133 -13.48 7.02 -10.20
N THR A 134 -12.22 6.72 -9.94
CA THR A 134 -11.38 5.94 -10.85
C THR A 134 -11.39 4.44 -10.54
N TRP A 135 -11.99 4.01 -9.45
CA TRP A 135 -11.95 2.60 -9.04
C TRP A 135 -12.47 1.62 -10.09
N PRO A 136 -13.62 1.87 -10.74
CA PRO A 136 -14.10 0.92 -11.74
C PRO A 136 -13.12 0.71 -12.90
N GLU A 137 -12.58 1.80 -13.43
CA GLU A 137 -11.59 1.73 -14.51
C GLU A 137 -10.31 1.04 -14.07
N PHE A 138 -9.84 1.36 -12.86
CA PHE A 138 -8.64 0.74 -12.29
C PHE A 138 -8.81 -0.77 -12.17
N ILE A 139 -9.96 -1.20 -11.65
CA ILE A 139 -10.27 -2.63 -11.49
C ILE A 139 -10.22 -3.33 -12.85
N GLU A 140 -10.85 -2.75 -13.85
CA GLU A 140 -10.90 -3.33 -15.19
C GLU A 140 -9.51 -3.40 -15.80
N ARG A 141 -8.73 -2.34 -15.68
CA ARG A 141 -7.42 -2.22 -16.29
C ARG A 141 -6.39 -3.18 -15.70
N TYR A 142 -6.41 -3.39 -14.40
CA TYR A 142 -5.38 -4.14 -13.69
C TYR A 142 -5.84 -5.48 -13.14
N ALA A 143 -7.05 -5.92 -13.43
CA ALA A 143 -7.52 -7.23 -13.03
C ALA A 143 -6.56 -8.31 -13.56
N TRP A 144 -6.40 -9.38 -12.80
CA TRP A 144 -5.58 -10.50 -13.25
C TRP A 144 -6.20 -11.03 -14.55
N PRO A 145 -5.40 -11.22 -15.59
CA PRO A 145 -5.96 -11.71 -16.85
C PRO A 145 -6.61 -13.08 -16.64
N ALA A 146 -7.82 -13.24 -17.14
CA ALA A 146 -8.46 -14.55 -17.19
C ALA A 146 -7.60 -15.45 -18.07
N SER A 147 -7.20 -16.58 -17.52
CA SER A 147 -6.41 -17.56 -18.25
C SER A 147 -7.27 -18.29 -19.26
#